data_7dd27759977e212fa19f9fee8af296e5
#
_entry.id   7dd27759977e212fa19f9fee8af296e5
#
_cell.length_a   1.000
_cell.length_b   1.000
_cell.length_c   1.000
_cell.angle_alpha   90.00
_cell.angle_beta   90.00
_cell.angle_gamma   90.00
#
_symmetry.space_group_name_H-M   'P 1'
#
loop_
_entity.id
_entity.type
_entity.pdbx_description
1 polymer ?
#
loop_
_entity_poly.entity_id
_entity_poly.type
_entity_poly.pdbx_seq_one_letter_code
_entity_poly.pdbx_strand_id
1 'polypeptide(L)'
;IGGGMVGLTVAVGLKASGLKVILFEQQEPEPLADTPALRVSALNLAAEQLLRRLDVWQHLVRKQPYGRMDVWEKDGPAHLQLHASSLMQPHLGHMVENRALVAALWQQLVGSSIAVRSPSRITSVSTSSAGVLILSEQDEPVLASLVIAADGANSPLRQQLKIPMAEWDYGHSALVATIETELPHDGCARQLFSPQGPLALLPLWQPNLVSIVWSQPQERAHQRQALAVDAFNKALTIASDGVLGRCSLVSERVVLPLRARYARELIRERCVLIGDAAHTIHPLAGQGVNLGLMDAAALIEVIRRHMVPGSELQDLAFLAPYARWRKTEAVQLLAAMEGFKQLFTPGDGISRWLRGVGIAMVDQMTPLKQQLMRRAMGLTGELPALARPE
;
A
#
# COMPACT_ATOMS: atom_id res chain seq x y z
N ILE A 1 -12.15 1.00 -13.40
CA ILE A 1 -12.14 -0.47 -13.40
C ILE A 1 -11.30 -0.92 -12.21
N GLY A 2 -11.89 -1.75 -11.32
CA GLY A 2 -11.30 -2.26 -10.08
C GLY A 2 -11.85 -1.56 -8.83
N GLY A 3 -12.56 -2.30 -7.98
CA GLY A 3 -13.16 -1.89 -6.71
C GLY A 3 -12.28 -2.18 -5.49
N GLY A 4 -10.96 -2.19 -5.66
CA GLY A 4 -10.00 -2.21 -4.57
C GLY A 4 -9.81 -0.83 -3.91
N MET A 5 -8.95 -0.74 -2.88
CA MET A 5 -8.72 0.48 -2.10
C MET A 5 -8.49 1.74 -2.96
N VAL A 6 -7.67 1.63 -4.01
CA VAL A 6 -7.29 2.78 -4.84
C VAL A 6 -8.41 3.20 -5.81
N GLY A 7 -9.03 2.24 -6.50
CA GLY A 7 -10.13 2.52 -7.43
C GLY A 7 -11.36 3.08 -6.72
N LEU A 8 -11.73 2.51 -5.57
CA LEU A 8 -12.80 3.03 -4.72
C LEU A 8 -12.50 4.45 -4.24
N THR A 9 -11.25 4.75 -3.86
CA THR A 9 -10.86 6.11 -3.46
C THR A 9 -11.10 7.12 -4.58
N VAL A 10 -10.81 6.76 -5.83
CA VAL A 10 -11.13 7.63 -6.98
C VAL A 10 -12.63 7.77 -7.15
N ALA A 11 -13.39 6.67 -7.11
CA ALA A 11 -14.84 6.71 -7.24
C ALA A 11 -15.47 7.63 -6.18
N VAL A 12 -15.15 7.42 -4.89
CA VAL A 12 -15.60 8.27 -3.79
C VAL A 12 -15.18 9.72 -3.98
N GLY A 13 -13.91 9.94 -4.41
CA GLY A 13 -13.42 11.28 -4.67
C GLY A 13 -14.13 12.01 -5.80
N LEU A 14 -14.72 11.30 -6.74
CA LEU A 14 -15.45 11.90 -7.86
C LEU A 14 -16.96 11.97 -7.65
N LYS A 15 -17.52 11.44 -6.54
CA LYS A 15 -18.97 11.39 -6.31
C LYS A 15 -19.68 12.76 -6.40
N ALA A 16 -18.99 13.83 -5.99
CA ALA A 16 -19.53 15.20 -6.00
C ALA A 16 -19.02 16.04 -7.17
N SER A 17 -18.39 15.43 -8.18
CA SER A 17 -17.80 16.17 -9.32
C SER A 17 -18.82 16.55 -10.40
N GLY A 18 -20.05 16.02 -10.34
CA GLY A 18 -21.04 16.14 -11.41
C GLY A 18 -20.76 15.28 -12.64
N LEU A 19 -19.68 14.50 -12.63
CA LEU A 19 -19.34 13.58 -13.72
C LEU A 19 -20.16 12.29 -13.62
N LYS A 20 -20.47 11.69 -14.76
CA LYS A 20 -21.07 10.34 -14.83
C LYS A 20 -19.96 9.32 -14.63
N VAL A 21 -19.91 8.73 -13.45
CA VAL A 21 -18.89 7.74 -13.07
C VAL A 21 -19.52 6.36 -12.96
N ILE A 22 -18.86 5.35 -13.55
CA ILE A 22 -19.23 3.93 -13.47
C ILE A 22 -18.04 3.17 -12.89
N LEU A 23 -18.26 2.42 -11.83
CA LEU A 23 -17.29 1.52 -11.22
C LEU A 23 -17.59 0.08 -11.66
N PHE A 24 -16.61 -0.59 -12.25
CA PHE A 24 -16.66 -2.03 -12.53
C PHE A 24 -15.79 -2.78 -11.51
N GLU A 25 -16.36 -3.77 -10.84
CA GLU A 25 -15.65 -4.66 -9.93
C GLU A 25 -16.00 -6.13 -10.23
N GLN A 26 -14.96 -6.96 -10.32
CA GLN A 26 -15.12 -8.36 -10.68
C GLN A 26 -15.78 -9.20 -9.58
N GLN A 27 -15.61 -8.82 -8.33
CA GLN A 27 -16.10 -9.56 -7.17
C GLN A 27 -17.01 -8.67 -6.32
N GLU A 28 -18.00 -9.27 -5.72
CA GLU A 28 -18.75 -8.57 -4.68
C GLU A 28 -17.85 -8.27 -3.46
N PRO A 29 -18.05 -7.13 -2.80
CA PRO A 29 -17.28 -6.80 -1.60
C PRO A 29 -17.58 -7.83 -0.51
N GLU A 30 -16.52 -8.47 -0.01
CA GLU A 30 -16.66 -9.42 1.11
C GLU A 30 -17.06 -8.69 2.39
N PRO A 31 -18.03 -9.20 3.17
CA PRO A 31 -18.34 -8.67 4.49
C PRO A 31 -17.11 -8.69 5.40
N LEU A 32 -17.02 -7.72 6.29
CA LEU A 32 -15.95 -7.68 7.27
C LEU A 32 -16.18 -8.82 8.30
N ALA A 33 -15.35 -9.87 8.23
CA ALA A 33 -15.42 -10.99 9.17
C ALA A 33 -14.96 -10.57 10.58
N ASP A 34 -15.37 -11.30 11.62
CA ASP A 34 -14.93 -11.05 13.00
C ASP A 34 -13.45 -11.40 13.20
N THR A 35 -12.92 -12.31 12.38
CA THR A 35 -11.51 -12.68 12.39
C THR A 35 -10.64 -11.61 11.73
N PRO A 36 -9.39 -11.42 12.21
CA PRO A 36 -8.45 -10.49 11.61
C PRO A 36 -8.15 -10.81 10.15
N ALA A 37 -8.11 -9.78 9.31
CA ALA A 37 -7.70 -9.95 7.92
C ALA A 37 -6.18 -10.14 7.82
N LEU A 38 -5.74 -11.04 6.93
CA LEU A 38 -4.31 -11.29 6.69
C LEU A 38 -3.56 -10.08 6.13
N ARG A 39 -4.22 -9.32 5.26
CA ARG A 39 -3.61 -8.16 4.61
C ARG A 39 -3.87 -6.90 5.41
N VAL A 40 -2.77 -6.34 5.88
CA VAL A 40 -2.72 -5.10 6.65
C VAL A 40 -1.83 -4.10 5.93
N SER A 41 -2.19 -2.84 5.97
CA SER A 41 -1.41 -1.73 5.44
C SER A 41 -1.13 -0.69 6.52
N ALA A 42 0.07 -0.11 6.48
CA ALA A 42 0.42 1.04 7.29
C ALA A 42 0.06 2.32 6.54
N LEU A 43 -1.05 2.93 6.91
CA LEU A 43 -1.46 4.23 6.37
C LEU A 43 -0.65 5.34 7.03
N ASN A 44 -0.02 6.19 6.24
CA ASN A 44 0.66 7.39 6.72
C ASN A 44 -0.32 8.56 6.89
N LEU A 45 0.15 9.68 7.44
CA LEU A 45 -0.71 10.83 7.74
C LEU A 45 -1.31 11.47 6.48
N ALA A 46 -0.61 11.45 5.34
CA ALA A 46 -1.17 11.94 4.08
C ALA A 46 -2.36 11.09 3.60
N ALA A 47 -2.24 9.76 3.71
CA ALA A 47 -3.34 8.84 3.40
C ALA A 47 -4.51 8.99 4.38
N GLU A 48 -4.22 9.15 5.67
CA GLU A 48 -5.25 9.45 6.67
C GLU A 48 -6.00 10.74 6.34
N GLN A 49 -5.29 11.82 6.02
CA GLN A 49 -5.90 13.11 5.66
C GLN A 49 -6.77 13.01 4.41
N LEU A 50 -6.31 12.30 3.38
CA LEU A 50 -7.12 12.01 2.21
C LEU A 50 -8.44 11.32 2.58
N LEU A 51 -8.38 10.25 3.38
CA LEU A 51 -9.55 9.48 3.78
C LEU A 51 -10.49 10.28 4.69
N ARG A 52 -9.96 11.19 5.52
CA ARG A 52 -10.78 12.15 6.31
C ARG A 52 -11.55 13.10 5.41
N ARG A 53 -10.90 13.72 4.43
CA ARG A 53 -11.53 14.65 3.48
C ARG A 53 -12.52 13.99 2.52
N LEU A 54 -12.45 12.66 2.39
CA LEU A 54 -13.41 11.87 1.63
C LEU A 54 -14.53 11.27 2.51
N ASP A 55 -14.62 11.65 3.78
CA ASP A 55 -15.59 11.12 4.75
C ASP A 55 -15.55 9.59 4.92
N VAL A 56 -14.38 8.97 4.68
CA VAL A 56 -14.17 7.53 4.83
C VAL A 56 -13.68 7.17 6.23
N TRP A 57 -12.87 8.05 6.81
CA TRP A 57 -12.10 7.75 8.04
C TRP A 57 -12.96 7.35 9.24
N GLN A 58 -14.11 7.96 9.44
CA GLN A 58 -15.06 7.65 10.53
C GLN A 58 -15.69 6.26 10.39
N HIS A 59 -15.79 5.73 9.17
CA HIS A 59 -16.35 4.40 8.89
C HIS A 59 -15.31 3.28 8.99
N LEU A 60 -14.04 3.64 9.16
CA LEU A 60 -12.94 2.69 9.27
C LEU A 60 -12.85 2.15 10.69
N VAL A 61 -13.41 0.95 10.93
CA VAL A 61 -13.61 0.39 12.28
C VAL A 61 -12.36 -0.25 12.88
N ARG A 62 -11.49 -0.91 12.09
CA ARG A 62 -10.32 -1.62 12.59
C ARG A 62 -9.05 -0.89 12.17
N LYS A 63 -8.70 0.14 12.94
CA LYS A 63 -7.50 0.93 12.78
C LYS A 63 -6.74 1.03 14.08
N GLN A 64 -5.45 0.80 14.04
CA GLN A 64 -4.56 0.88 15.19
C GLN A 64 -3.52 1.97 14.97
N PRO A 65 -3.56 3.09 15.73
CA PRO A 65 -2.49 4.07 15.68
C PRO A 65 -1.20 3.46 16.23
N TYR A 66 -0.06 3.78 15.61
CA TYR A 66 1.24 3.44 16.18
C TYR A 66 2.07 4.72 16.35
N GLY A 67 2.48 4.96 17.60
CA GLY A 67 3.24 6.15 17.97
C GLY A 67 4.74 5.93 17.92
N ARG A 68 5.18 4.67 17.85
CA ARG A 68 6.60 4.28 17.84
C ARG A 68 6.87 3.26 16.76
N MET A 69 8.10 3.28 16.27
CA MET A 69 8.64 2.24 15.41
C MET A 69 10.06 1.91 15.87
N ASP A 70 10.29 0.65 16.20
CA ASP A 70 11.58 0.11 16.60
C ASP A 70 12.16 -0.71 15.46
N VAL A 71 13.38 -0.35 15.03
CA VAL A 71 14.10 -1.03 13.94
C VAL A 71 15.46 -1.47 14.46
N TRP A 72 15.76 -2.76 14.39
CA TRP A 72 17.06 -3.26 14.84
C TRP A 72 17.60 -4.39 13.96
N GLU A 73 18.90 -4.61 14.05
CA GLU A 73 19.59 -5.72 13.41
C GLU A 73 19.81 -6.84 14.41
N LYS A 74 19.45 -8.07 14.04
CA LYS A 74 19.67 -9.26 14.87
C LYS A 74 21.16 -9.47 15.07
N ASP A 75 21.57 -9.63 16.33
CA ASP A 75 22.96 -9.84 16.73
C ASP A 75 23.90 -8.69 16.28
N GLY A 76 23.37 -7.51 16.01
CA GLY A 76 24.09 -6.33 15.55
C GLY A 76 23.89 -5.11 16.46
N PRO A 77 24.75 -4.09 16.35
CA PRO A 77 24.66 -2.87 17.16
C PRO A 77 23.62 -1.88 16.62
N ALA A 78 23.05 -2.13 15.43
CA ALA A 78 22.13 -1.19 14.79
C ALA A 78 20.77 -1.22 15.50
N HIS A 79 20.37 -0.09 16.09
CA HIS A 79 19.06 0.13 16.67
C HIS A 79 18.61 1.55 16.36
N LEU A 80 17.42 1.70 15.81
CA LEU A 80 16.81 2.98 15.47
C LEU A 80 15.40 3.02 16.05
N GLN A 81 15.14 4.03 16.86
CA GLN A 81 13.82 4.28 17.45
C GLN A 81 13.21 5.54 16.86
N LEU A 82 12.02 5.42 16.32
CA LEU A 82 11.24 6.53 15.76
C LEU A 82 10.04 6.79 16.66
N HIS A 83 9.89 8.03 17.11
CA HIS A 83 8.81 8.47 17.99
C HIS A 83 8.03 9.60 17.32
N ALA A 84 6.71 9.49 17.23
CA ALA A 84 5.83 10.52 16.67
C ALA A 84 5.97 11.85 17.45
N SER A 85 6.15 11.77 18.75
CA SER A 85 6.34 12.93 19.65
C SER A 85 7.55 13.81 19.28
N SER A 86 8.60 13.23 18.64
CA SER A 86 9.75 14.01 18.18
C SER A 86 9.42 14.99 17.04
N LEU A 87 8.26 14.79 16.40
CA LEU A 87 7.70 15.67 15.36
C LEU A 87 6.41 16.36 15.82
N MET A 88 6.10 16.32 17.14
CA MET A 88 4.86 16.85 17.73
C MET A 88 3.61 16.25 17.05
N GLN A 89 3.68 14.99 16.60
CA GLN A 89 2.56 14.27 16.01
C GLN A 89 2.00 13.26 17.01
N PRO A 90 0.68 12.98 17.00
CA PRO A 90 0.06 12.02 17.91
C PRO A 90 0.43 10.57 17.57
N HIS A 91 0.75 10.28 16.32
CA HIS A 91 1.11 8.96 15.81
C HIS A 91 1.96 9.08 14.53
N LEU A 92 2.68 8.01 14.16
CA LEU A 92 3.42 7.91 12.90
C LEU A 92 2.51 7.51 11.74
N GLY A 93 1.40 6.86 12.05
CA GLY A 93 0.41 6.36 11.10
C GLY A 93 -0.54 5.37 11.77
N HIS A 94 -1.33 4.67 10.95
CA HIS A 94 -2.28 3.66 11.41
C HIS A 94 -2.08 2.34 10.68
N MET A 95 -2.06 1.25 11.43
CA MET A 95 -2.22 -0.09 10.85
C MET A 95 -3.70 -0.32 10.58
N VAL A 96 -4.02 -0.71 9.36
CA VAL A 96 -5.41 -0.87 8.89
C VAL A 96 -5.54 -2.17 8.11
N GLU A 97 -6.57 -2.94 8.40
CA GLU A 97 -6.93 -4.07 7.55
C GLU A 97 -7.41 -3.60 6.17
N ASN A 98 -6.85 -4.18 5.11
CA ASN A 98 -7.23 -3.78 3.75
C ASN A 98 -8.74 -3.98 3.49
N ARG A 99 -9.33 -5.07 4.03
CA ARG A 99 -10.78 -5.33 3.93
C ARG A 99 -11.61 -4.25 4.65
N ALA A 100 -11.15 -3.78 5.80
CA ALA A 100 -11.85 -2.72 6.54
C ALA A 100 -11.84 -1.40 5.77
N LEU A 101 -10.72 -1.06 5.12
CA LEU A 101 -10.64 0.13 4.27
C LEU A 101 -11.55 0.01 3.02
N VAL A 102 -11.54 -1.16 2.37
CA VAL A 102 -12.44 -1.43 1.24
C VAL A 102 -13.90 -1.30 1.67
N ALA A 103 -14.30 -1.91 2.80
CA ALA A 103 -15.68 -1.82 3.31
C ALA A 103 -16.08 -0.37 3.61
N ALA A 104 -15.22 0.42 4.27
CA ALA A 104 -15.47 1.83 4.56
C ALA A 104 -15.63 2.68 3.29
N LEU A 105 -14.84 2.41 2.26
CA LEU A 105 -14.94 3.07 0.95
C LEU A 105 -16.24 2.66 0.22
N TRP A 106 -16.60 1.38 0.22
CA TRP A 106 -17.85 0.90 -0.35
C TRP A 106 -19.07 1.55 0.30
N GLN A 107 -19.05 1.72 1.62
CA GLN A 107 -20.13 2.38 2.35
C GLN A 107 -20.37 3.81 1.83
N GLN A 108 -19.35 4.52 1.38
CA GLN A 108 -19.46 5.86 0.80
C GLN A 108 -20.12 5.90 -0.58
N LEU A 109 -20.22 4.77 -1.26
CA LEU A 109 -20.90 4.67 -2.55
C LEU A 109 -22.39 4.38 -2.41
N VAL A 110 -22.84 3.87 -1.26
CA VAL A 110 -24.28 3.60 -1.02
C VAL A 110 -25.07 4.90 -1.09
N GLY A 111 -26.09 4.94 -1.96
CA GLY A 111 -26.90 6.14 -2.16
C GLY A 111 -26.22 7.30 -2.90
N SER A 112 -25.00 7.09 -3.42
CA SER A 112 -24.31 8.08 -4.25
C SER A 112 -24.77 8.03 -5.71
N SER A 113 -24.35 9.01 -6.51
CA SER A 113 -24.59 9.04 -7.97
C SER A 113 -23.69 8.12 -8.78
N ILE A 114 -22.78 7.39 -8.13
CA ILE A 114 -21.85 6.47 -8.80
C ILE A 114 -22.60 5.19 -9.20
N ALA A 115 -22.60 4.87 -10.49
CA ALA A 115 -23.13 3.61 -10.96
C ALA A 115 -22.11 2.49 -10.65
N VAL A 116 -22.55 1.49 -9.88
CA VAL A 116 -21.69 0.34 -9.51
C VAL A 116 -22.18 -0.88 -10.28
N ARG A 117 -21.24 -1.55 -10.95
CA ARG A 117 -21.44 -2.83 -11.63
C ARG A 117 -20.54 -3.87 -10.96
N SER A 118 -21.13 -4.68 -10.08
CA SER A 118 -20.47 -5.72 -9.31
C SER A 118 -21.47 -6.84 -9.00
N PRO A 119 -21.15 -8.11 -9.28
CA PRO A 119 -19.95 -8.57 -9.97
C PRO A 119 -19.97 -8.26 -11.46
N SER A 120 -18.88 -7.74 -12.02
CA SER A 120 -18.76 -7.46 -13.45
C SER A 120 -17.32 -7.63 -13.92
N ARG A 121 -17.11 -8.60 -14.81
CA ARG A 121 -15.79 -8.91 -15.38
C ARG A 121 -15.63 -8.27 -16.73
N ILE A 122 -14.64 -7.41 -16.87
CA ILE A 122 -14.29 -6.78 -18.16
C ILE A 122 -13.63 -7.81 -19.08
N THR A 123 -14.17 -7.97 -20.28
CA THR A 123 -13.65 -8.87 -21.31
C THR A 123 -12.77 -8.17 -22.33
N SER A 124 -13.14 -6.95 -22.73
CA SER A 124 -12.32 -6.16 -23.64
C SER A 124 -12.49 -4.66 -23.45
N VAL A 125 -11.44 -3.94 -23.82
CA VAL A 125 -11.42 -2.48 -23.87
C VAL A 125 -10.82 -2.07 -25.21
N SER A 126 -11.54 -1.25 -25.96
CA SER A 126 -11.12 -0.76 -27.29
C SER A 126 -11.17 0.76 -27.31
N THR A 127 -10.09 1.38 -27.71
CA THR A 127 -9.95 2.84 -27.77
C THR A 127 -10.19 3.36 -29.19
N SER A 128 -10.82 4.53 -29.28
CA SER A 128 -11.08 5.24 -30.55
C SER A 128 -11.06 6.77 -30.32
N SER A 129 -11.23 7.53 -31.38
CA SER A 129 -11.41 8.99 -31.27
C SER A 129 -12.68 9.36 -30.50
N ALA A 130 -13.73 8.55 -30.58
CA ALA A 130 -15.00 8.79 -29.90
C ALA A 130 -14.96 8.46 -28.39
N GLY A 131 -14.03 7.62 -27.95
CA GLY A 131 -13.93 7.19 -26.56
C GLY A 131 -13.34 5.80 -26.42
N VAL A 132 -13.58 5.21 -25.24
CA VAL A 132 -13.18 3.85 -24.89
C VAL A 132 -14.42 2.99 -24.77
N LEU A 133 -14.57 2.02 -25.65
CA LEU A 133 -15.62 1.00 -25.56
C LEU A 133 -15.18 -0.09 -24.57
N ILE A 134 -16.01 -0.31 -23.56
CA ILE A 134 -15.81 -1.32 -22.51
C ILE A 134 -16.87 -2.39 -22.70
N LEU A 135 -16.43 -3.65 -22.81
CA LEU A 135 -17.30 -4.83 -22.84
C LEU A 135 -17.06 -5.64 -21.57
N SER A 136 -18.14 -6.10 -20.95
CA SER A 136 -18.13 -7.02 -19.81
C SER A 136 -18.94 -8.27 -20.09
N GLU A 137 -18.83 -9.28 -19.23
CA GLU A 137 -19.59 -10.53 -19.39
C GLU A 137 -21.07 -10.36 -19.07
N GLN A 138 -21.40 -9.43 -18.15
CA GLN A 138 -22.72 -9.35 -17.54
C GLN A 138 -23.50 -8.10 -17.96
N ASP A 139 -22.80 -7.03 -18.40
CA ASP A 139 -23.43 -5.73 -18.59
C ASP A 139 -23.48 -5.31 -20.06
N GLU A 140 -24.35 -4.35 -20.36
CA GLU A 140 -24.35 -3.69 -21.65
C GLU A 140 -23.04 -2.94 -21.93
N PRO A 141 -22.62 -2.85 -23.20
CA PRO A 141 -21.45 -2.08 -23.61
C PRO A 141 -21.49 -0.64 -23.10
N VAL A 142 -20.36 -0.14 -22.64
CA VAL A 142 -20.22 1.25 -22.17
C VAL A 142 -19.20 1.98 -23.02
N LEU A 143 -19.57 3.15 -23.53
CA LEU A 143 -18.64 4.09 -24.14
C LEU A 143 -18.24 5.14 -23.10
N ALA A 144 -16.98 5.16 -22.69
CA ALA A 144 -16.44 6.10 -21.71
C ALA A 144 -15.47 7.10 -22.36
N SER A 145 -15.46 8.34 -21.88
CA SER A 145 -14.49 9.36 -22.32
C SER A 145 -13.08 9.12 -21.75
N LEU A 146 -13.01 8.52 -20.55
CA LEU A 146 -11.77 8.20 -19.85
C LEU A 146 -11.95 6.90 -19.06
N VAL A 147 -10.97 6.03 -19.09
CA VAL A 147 -10.90 4.81 -18.26
C VAL A 147 -9.77 4.90 -17.27
N ILE A 148 -10.05 4.59 -16.02
CA ILE A 148 -9.08 4.51 -14.94
C ILE A 148 -8.90 3.05 -14.55
N ALA A 149 -7.71 2.51 -14.77
CA ALA A 149 -7.33 1.14 -14.45
C ALA A 149 -6.75 1.08 -13.04
N ALA A 150 -7.51 0.50 -12.12
CA ALA A 150 -7.13 0.20 -10.74
C ALA A 150 -7.30 -1.31 -10.44
N ASP A 151 -7.13 -2.14 -11.47
CA ASP A 151 -7.43 -3.58 -11.54
C ASP A 151 -6.26 -4.46 -11.04
N GLY A 152 -5.35 -3.88 -10.27
CA GLY A 152 -4.33 -4.58 -9.50
C GLY A 152 -3.06 -4.94 -10.27
N ALA A 153 -2.12 -5.61 -9.57
CA ALA A 153 -0.77 -5.88 -10.06
C ALA A 153 -0.72 -6.68 -11.38
N ASN A 154 -1.70 -7.54 -11.62
CA ASN A 154 -1.82 -8.34 -12.85
C ASN A 154 -2.80 -7.72 -13.87
N SER A 155 -3.04 -6.43 -13.79
CA SER A 155 -3.99 -5.65 -14.59
C SER A 155 -4.22 -6.21 -16.00
N PRO A 156 -5.41 -6.77 -16.29
CA PRO A 156 -5.79 -7.19 -17.63
C PRO A 156 -5.85 -6.00 -18.59
N LEU A 157 -6.31 -4.84 -18.10
CA LEU A 157 -6.41 -3.64 -18.92
C LEU A 157 -5.03 -3.15 -19.39
N ARG A 158 -4.05 -3.10 -18.49
CA ARG A 158 -2.66 -2.77 -18.85
C ARG A 158 -2.12 -3.70 -19.93
N GLN A 159 -2.41 -5.01 -19.82
CA GLN A 159 -1.97 -6.01 -20.80
C GLN A 159 -2.64 -5.81 -22.15
N GLN A 160 -3.96 -5.56 -22.19
CA GLN A 160 -4.70 -5.26 -23.43
C GLN A 160 -4.17 -4.01 -24.13
N LEU A 161 -3.83 -2.97 -23.36
CA LEU A 161 -3.21 -1.75 -23.87
C LEU A 161 -1.73 -1.93 -24.24
N LYS A 162 -1.15 -3.11 -24.02
CA LYS A 162 0.26 -3.41 -24.31
C LYS A 162 1.23 -2.40 -23.68
N ILE A 163 0.90 -1.90 -22.48
CA ILE A 163 1.78 -0.99 -21.74
C ILE A 163 2.93 -1.80 -21.15
N PRO A 164 4.19 -1.48 -21.52
CA PRO A 164 5.33 -2.25 -21.07
C PRO A 164 5.61 -2.05 -19.58
N MET A 165 6.02 -3.12 -18.91
CA MET A 165 6.43 -3.12 -17.51
C MET A 165 7.94 -3.28 -17.40
N ALA A 166 8.54 -2.56 -16.46
CA ALA A 166 9.80 -2.95 -15.86
C ALA A 166 9.47 -3.81 -14.62
N GLU A 167 10.02 -4.99 -14.56
CA GLU A 167 9.79 -5.95 -13.47
C GLU A 167 11.12 -6.54 -13.03
N TRP A 168 11.31 -6.66 -11.71
CA TRP A 168 12.43 -7.41 -11.14
C TRP A 168 11.96 -8.15 -9.89
N ASP A 169 12.47 -9.37 -9.77
CA ASP A 169 12.20 -10.26 -8.65
C ASP A 169 13.28 -10.05 -7.58
N TYR A 170 12.89 -9.94 -6.33
CA TYR A 170 13.83 -9.83 -5.23
C TYR A 170 14.41 -11.18 -4.77
N GLY A 171 13.93 -12.30 -5.33
CA GLY A 171 14.31 -13.65 -4.91
C GLY A 171 13.79 -14.02 -3.52
N HIS A 172 12.92 -13.19 -2.95
CA HIS A 172 12.34 -13.35 -1.62
C HIS A 172 10.82 -13.47 -1.71
N SER A 173 10.25 -14.10 -0.71
CA SER A 173 8.80 -14.15 -0.47
C SER A 173 8.49 -13.67 0.93
N ALA A 174 7.37 -12.98 1.10
CA ALA A 174 6.84 -12.60 2.41
C ALA A 174 5.88 -13.68 2.92
N LEU A 175 6.17 -14.27 4.07
CA LEU A 175 5.21 -15.04 4.83
C LEU A 175 4.42 -14.08 5.70
N VAL A 176 3.10 -14.04 5.49
CA VAL A 176 2.17 -13.17 6.20
C VAL A 176 1.26 -14.03 7.07
N ALA A 177 1.06 -13.63 8.31
CA ALA A 177 0.14 -14.28 9.26
C ALA A 177 -0.26 -13.30 10.36
N THR A 178 -1.34 -13.61 11.07
CA THR A 178 -1.74 -12.92 12.31
C THR A 178 -1.36 -13.77 13.51
N ILE A 179 -0.77 -13.12 14.50
CA ILE A 179 -0.16 -13.75 15.69
C ILE A 179 -0.72 -13.10 16.94
N GLU A 180 -1.06 -13.90 17.90
CA GLU A 180 -1.26 -13.47 19.29
C GLU A 180 0.06 -13.53 20.05
N THR A 181 0.36 -12.51 20.84
CA THR A 181 1.62 -12.36 21.60
C THR A 181 1.36 -12.35 23.10
N GLU A 182 2.31 -12.87 23.88
CA GLU A 182 2.22 -12.91 25.36
C GLU A 182 2.23 -11.51 25.96
N LEU A 183 3.03 -10.61 25.42
CA LEU A 183 3.13 -9.22 25.85
C LEU A 183 2.41 -8.28 24.85
N PRO A 184 1.82 -7.18 25.32
CA PRO A 184 1.15 -6.21 24.46
C PRO A 184 2.14 -5.48 23.54
N HIS A 185 1.67 -5.11 22.36
CA HIS A 185 2.49 -4.38 21.38
C HIS A 185 2.70 -2.89 21.69
N ASP A 186 1.92 -2.30 22.61
CA ASP A 186 1.98 -0.90 23.07
C ASP A 186 1.96 0.15 21.95
N GLY A 187 1.23 -0.13 20.85
CA GLY A 187 1.18 0.75 19.69
C GLY A 187 2.55 0.97 19.03
N CYS A 188 3.44 -0.02 19.12
CA CYS A 188 4.78 0.02 18.53
C CYS A 188 4.87 -0.92 17.33
N ALA A 189 5.15 -0.39 16.15
CA ALA A 189 5.55 -1.18 14.99
C ALA A 189 7.03 -1.60 15.16
N ARG A 190 7.33 -2.85 14.83
CA ARG A 190 8.68 -3.39 15.01
C ARG A 190 9.21 -4.00 13.71
N GLN A 191 10.47 -3.76 13.40
CA GLN A 191 11.15 -4.27 12.23
C GLN A 191 12.52 -4.82 12.62
N LEU A 192 12.66 -6.13 12.54
CA LEU A 192 13.93 -6.81 12.79
C LEU A 192 14.58 -7.19 11.45
N PHE A 193 15.82 -6.82 11.27
CA PHE A 193 16.64 -7.27 10.15
C PHE A 193 17.52 -8.45 10.57
N SER A 194 17.44 -9.53 9.85
CA SER A 194 18.26 -10.73 10.05
C SER A 194 18.99 -11.13 8.77
N PRO A 195 20.02 -11.97 8.83
CA PRO A 195 20.69 -12.49 7.63
C PRO A 195 19.76 -13.25 6.67
N GLN A 196 18.60 -13.71 7.17
CA GLN A 196 17.61 -14.42 6.37
C GLN A 196 16.56 -13.50 5.75
N GLY A 197 16.56 -12.25 6.12
CA GLY A 197 15.60 -11.23 5.68
C GLY A 197 14.87 -10.56 6.84
N PRO A 198 14.11 -9.50 6.55
CA PRO A 198 13.40 -8.73 7.56
C PRO A 198 12.14 -9.43 8.06
N LEU A 199 11.87 -9.24 9.36
CA LEU A 199 10.63 -9.60 10.05
C LEU A 199 9.98 -8.33 10.59
N ALA A 200 8.77 -8.01 10.15
CA ALA A 200 7.95 -6.96 10.71
C ALA A 200 6.90 -7.53 11.67
N LEU A 201 6.66 -6.83 12.79
CA LEU A 201 5.59 -7.05 13.74
C LEU A 201 4.72 -5.78 13.74
N LEU A 202 3.55 -5.85 13.15
CA LEU A 202 2.66 -4.71 12.92
C LEU A 202 1.49 -4.76 13.91
N PRO A 203 1.33 -3.75 14.80
CA PRO A 203 0.30 -3.75 15.83
C PRO A 203 -1.10 -3.71 15.22
N LEU A 204 -2.01 -4.55 15.69
CA LEU A 204 -3.41 -4.56 15.33
C LEU A 204 -4.27 -3.97 16.45
N TRP A 205 -5.59 -3.89 16.26
CA TRP A 205 -6.53 -3.21 17.19
C TRP A 205 -6.68 -3.87 18.57
N GLN A 206 -6.23 -5.11 18.74
CA GLN A 206 -6.18 -5.77 20.05
C GLN A 206 -4.75 -5.69 20.60
N PRO A 207 -4.55 -5.42 21.89
CA PRO A 207 -3.22 -5.17 22.47
C PRO A 207 -2.19 -6.27 22.25
N ASN A 208 -2.62 -7.52 22.19
CA ASN A 208 -1.76 -8.68 22.00
C ASN A 208 -1.81 -9.26 20.58
N LEU A 209 -2.39 -8.54 19.62
CA LEU A 209 -2.55 -9.02 18.27
C LEU A 209 -1.62 -8.26 17.31
N VAL A 210 -0.81 -8.99 16.55
CA VAL A 210 0.10 -8.41 15.55
C VAL A 210 -0.03 -9.13 14.21
N SER A 211 0.07 -8.39 13.13
CA SER A 211 0.31 -8.98 11.81
C SER A 211 1.81 -9.09 11.58
N ILE A 212 2.29 -10.23 11.09
CA ILE A 212 3.68 -10.41 10.72
C ILE A 212 3.85 -10.36 9.21
N VAL A 213 4.98 -9.77 8.77
CA VAL A 213 5.48 -9.85 7.41
C VAL A 213 6.93 -10.33 7.49
N TRP A 214 7.13 -11.61 7.19
CA TRP A 214 8.43 -12.25 7.33
C TRP A 214 9.04 -12.54 5.95
N SER A 215 9.88 -11.63 5.49
CA SER A 215 10.53 -11.74 4.18
C SER A 215 11.74 -12.68 4.24
N GLN A 216 11.80 -13.63 3.32
CA GLN A 216 12.84 -14.68 3.30
C GLN A 216 13.08 -15.16 1.86
N PRO A 217 14.19 -15.87 1.59
CA PRO A 217 14.31 -16.65 0.36
C PRO A 217 13.09 -17.54 0.16
N GLN A 218 12.61 -17.63 -1.08
CA GLN A 218 11.34 -18.26 -1.43
C GLN A 218 11.18 -19.67 -0.86
N GLU A 219 12.20 -20.51 -1.01
CA GLU A 219 12.19 -21.89 -0.50
C GLU A 219 11.97 -21.92 1.02
N ARG A 220 12.67 -21.06 1.76
CA ARG A 220 12.57 -20.99 3.22
C ARG A 220 11.20 -20.48 3.69
N ALA A 221 10.59 -19.55 2.96
CA ALA A 221 9.25 -19.09 3.25
C ALA A 221 8.23 -20.24 3.14
N HIS A 222 8.33 -21.06 2.09
CA HIS A 222 7.46 -22.24 1.93
C HIS A 222 7.72 -23.34 2.98
N GLN A 223 8.99 -23.60 3.32
CA GLN A 223 9.33 -24.52 4.41
C GLN A 223 8.69 -24.07 5.72
N ARG A 224 8.72 -22.78 6.05
CA ARG A 224 8.09 -22.25 7.26
C ARG A 224 6.57 -22.24 7.20
N GLN A 225 5.98 -22.02 6.03
CA GLN A 225 4.55 -22.18 5.83
C GLN A 225 4.09 -23.60 6.13
N ALA A 226 4.89 -24.60 5.79
CA ALA A 226 4.57 -26.02 5.97
C ALA A 226 4.82 -26.56 7.40
N LEU A 227 5.46 -25.78 8.29
CA LEU A 227 5.72 -26.23 9.66
C LEU A 227 4.42 -26.54 10.42
N ALA A 228 4.47 -27.51 11.34
CA ALA A 228 3.43 -27.64 12.36
C ALA A 228 3.31 -26.36 13.19
N VAL A 229 2.12 -26.06 13.73
CA VAL A 229 1.84 -24.79 14.42
C VAL A 229 2.83 -24.53 15.56
N ASP A 230 3.11 -25.51 16.41
CA ASP A 230 4.02 -25.34 17.54
C ASP A 230 5.46 -25.07 17.11
N ALA A 231 5.92 -25.76 16.07
CA ALA A 231 7.27 -25.53 15.49
C ALA A 231 7.36 -24.13 14.86
N PHE A 232 6.31 -23.67 14.20
CA PHE A 232 6.24 -22.31 13.65
C PHE A 232 6.25 -21.26 14.77
N ASN A 233 5.43 -21.42 15.81
CA ASN A 233 5.35 -20.52 16.96
C ASN A 233 6.72 -20.37 17.64
N LYS A 234 7.40 -21.49 17.89
CA LYS A 234 8.75 -21.51 18.45
C LYS A 234 9.77 -20.79 17.52
N ALA A 235 9.73 -21.09 16.22
CA ALA A 235 10.62 -20.48 15.24
C ALA A 235 10.42 -18.96 15.16
N LEU A 236 9.15 -18.50 15.21
CA LEU A 236 8.82 -17.08 15.18
C LEU A 236 9.25 -16.37 16.46
N THR A 237 8.99 -16.96 17.64
CA THR A 237 9.43 -16.41 18.94
C THR A 237 10.95 -16.18 18.97
N ILE A 238 11.73 -17.16 18.48
CA ILE A 238 13.19 -17.03 18.38
C ILE A 238 13.59 -15.96 17.33
N ALA A 239 12.88 -15.92 16.20
CA ALA A 239 13.19 -14.98 15.13
C ALA A 239 12.88 -13.54 15.51
N SER A 240 11.90 -13.29 16.37
CA SER A 240 11.53 -11.98 16.89
C SER A 240 12.31 -11.55 18.14
N ASP A 241 13.36 -12.27 18.51
CA ASP A 241 14.14 -12.06 19.75
C ASP A 241 13.27 -12.10 21.02
N GLY A 242 12.09 -12.72 20.95
CA GLY A 242 11.14 -12.79 22.07
C GLY A 242 10.65 -11.43 22.56
N VAL A 243 10.77 -10.36 21.77
CA VAL A 243 10.45 -8.98 22.17
C VAL A 243 8.99 -8.77 22.63
N LEU A 244 8.08 -9.62 22.18
CA LEU A 244 6.67 -9.68 22.62
C LEU A 244 6.34 -10.96 23.38
N GLY A 245 7.33 -11.65 23.95
CA GLY A 245 7.15 -12.93 24.59
C GLY A 245 6.85 -14.04 23.59
N ARG A 246 6.10 -15.07 24.01
CA ARG A 246 5.69 -16.17 23.14
C ARG A 246 4.72 -15.71 22.08
N CYS A 247 4.93 -16.22 20.86
CA CYS A 247 4.06 -15.97 19.70
C CYS A 247 3.20 -17.19 19.43
N SER A 248 1.92 -16.98 19.21
CA SER A 248 0.93 -18.02 18.88
C SER A 248 0.22 -17.67 17.58
N LEU A 249 0.23 -18.57 16.60
CA LEU A 249 -0.45 -18.39 15.32
C LEU A 249 -1.97 -18.43 15.50
N VAL A 250 -2.68 -17.41 15.00
CA VAL A 250 -4.15 -17.31 15.08
C VAL A 250 -4.84 -17.20 13.71
N SER A 251 -4.07 -17.24 12.62
CA SER A 251 -4.59 -17.23 11.25
C SER A 251 -3.94 -18.32 10.40
N GLU A 252 -4.35 -18.42 9.15
CA GLU A 252 -3.57 -19.12 8.14
C GLU A 252 -2.24 -18.41 7.88
N ARG A 253 -1.30 -19.09 7.22
CA ARG A 253 -0.02 -18.56 6.75
C ARG A 253 -0.04 -18.46 5.23
N VAL A 254 0.17 -17.29 4.69
CA VAL A 254 0.20 -17.04 3.24
C VAL A 254 1.58 -16.59 2.82
N VAL A 255 2.12 -17.20 1.76
CA VAL A 255 3.40 -16.82 1.16
C VAL A 255 3.14 -16.06 -0.12
N LEU A 256 3.67 -14.85 -0.21
CA LEU A 256 3.52 -13.94 -1.35
C LEU A 256 4.89 -13.62 -1.94
N PRO A 257 5.10 -13.79 -3.26
CA PRO A 257 6.36 -13.43 -3.89
C PRO A 257 6.56 -11.91 -3.83
N LEU A 258 7.80 -11.49 -3.53
CA LEU A 258 8.16 -10.08 -3.48
C LEU A 258 8.76 -9.66 -4.82
N ARG A 259 8.01 -8.85 -5.55
CA ARG A 259 8.39 -8.31 -6.86
C ARG A 259 8.19 -6.82 -6.87
N ALA A 260 9.09 -6.11 -7.53
CA ALA A 260 8.85 -4.73 -7.91
C ALA A 260 8.45 -4.68 -9.37
N ARG A 261 7.41 -3.90 -9.64
CA ARG A 261 6.87 -3.70 -10.99
C ARG A 261 6.56 -2.23 -11.20
N TYR A 262 6.81 -1.77 -12.41
CA TYR A 262 6.58 -0.39 -12.75
C TYR A 262 6.19 -0.27 -14.22
N ALA A 263 5.04 0.34 -14.50
CA ALA A 263 4.60 0.64 -15.87
C ALA A 263 5.43 1.77 -16.46
N ARG A 264 6.00 1.58 -17.65
CA ARG A 264 6.81 2.62 -18.29
C ARG A 264 5.99 3.86 -18.67
N GLU A 265 4.68 3.66 -18.85
CA GLU A 265 3.70 4.70 -19.15
C GLU A 265 2.53 4.56 -18.19
N LEU A 266 2.07 5.67 -17.61
CA LEU A 266 0.88 5.70 -16.74
C LEU A 266 -0.38 6.05 -17.54
N ILE A 267 -0.24 6.58 -18.74
CA ILE A 267 -1.31 6.99 -19.62
C ILE A 267 -1.04 6.45 -21.00
N ARG A 268 -2.03 5.82 -21.59
CA ARG A 268 -2.03 5.44 -22.98
C ARG A 268 -3.41 5.66 -23.56
N GLU A 269 -3.47 6.46 -24.64
CA GLU A 269 -4.73 6.87 -25.26
C GLU A 269 -5.67 7.51 -24.20
N ARG A 270 -6.86 6.95 -23.98
CA ARG A 270 -7.85 7.43 -23.00
C ARG A 270 -7.87 6.60 -21.73
N CYS A 271 -6.75 5.93 -21.40
CA CYS A 271 -6.64 5.08 -20.22
C CYS A 271 -5.52 5.54 -19.30
N VAL A 272 -5.79 5.58 -17.99
CA VAL A 272 -4.85 5.94 -16.92
C VAL A 272 -4.68 4.74 -15.99
N LEU A 273 -3.44 4.38 -15.69
CA LEU A 273 -3.10 3.36 -14.70
C LEU A 273 -2.84 4.02 -13.34
N ILE A 274 -3.36 3.42 -12.27
CA ILE A 274 -3.13 3.86 -10.88
C ILE A 274 -2.91 2.67 -9.94
N GLY A 275 -2.26 2.92 -8.82
CA GLY A 275 -1.99 1.90 -7.80
C GLY A 275 -1.21 0.71 -8.35
N ASP A 276 -1.54 -0.50 -7.94
CA ASP A 276 -0.82 -1.71 -8.32
C ASP A 276 -0.87 -2.00 -9.83
N ALA A 277 -1.85 -1.47 -10.57
CA ALA A 277 -1.89 -1.56 -12.03
C ALA A 277 -0.74 -0.76 -12.68
N ALA A 278 -0.33 0.34 -12.05
CA ALA A 278 0.77 1.20 -12.48
C ALA A 278 2.12 0.77 -11.89
N HIS A 279 2.15 0.41 -10.60
CA HIS A 279 3.38 0.08 -9.88
C HIS A 279 3.09 -0.80 -8.67
N THR A 280 3.92 -1.82 -8.50
CA THR A 280 3.94 -2.65 -7.28
C THR A 280 5.30 -2.47 -6.63
N ILE A 281 5.31 -2.03 -5.39
CA ILE A 281 6.54 -1.77 -4.64
C ILE A 281 6.67 -2.80 -3.53
N HIS A 282 7.91 -3.18 -3.21
CA HIS A 282 8.22 -4.07 -2.10
C HIS A 282 7.56 -3.56 -0.80
N PRO A 283 6.78 -4.39 -0.09
CA PRO A 283 6.04 -3.97 1.10
C PRO A 283 6.93 -3.82 2.34
N LEU A 284 8.11 -3.16 2.23
CA LEU A 284 8.86 -2.75 3.40
C LEU A 284 7.98 -1.81 4.22
N ALA A 285 7.56 -2.27 5.39
CA ALA A 285 6.68 -1.57 6.32
C ALA A 285 5.25 -1.23 5.81
N GLY A 286 4.69 -2.00 4.85
CA GLY A 286 3.29 -1.86 4.44
C GLY A 286 2.94 -0.57 3.68
N GLN A 287 3.92 0.12 3.08
CA GLN A 287 3.72 1.45 2.47
C GLN A 287 3.20 1.43 1.03
N GLY A 288 3.07 0.29 0.37
CA GLY A 288 2.65 0.21 -1.04
C GLY A 288 1.31 0.90 -1.32
N VAL A 289 0.34 0.74 -0.41
CA VAL A 289 -0.98 1.35 -0.56
C VAL A 289 -0.95 2.89 -0.53
N ASN A 290 -0.04 3.51 0.24
CA ASN A 290 0.05 4.97 0.34
C ASN A 290 0.39 5.61 -1.01
N LEU A 291 1.27 4.98 -1.80
CA LEU A 291 1.59 5.47 -3.14
C LEU A 291 0.37 5.43 -4.05
N GLY A 292 -0.39 4.33 -4.04
CA GLY A 292 -1.63 4.19 -4.81
C GLY A 292 -2.73 5.16 -4.37
N LEU A 293 -2.87 5.41 -3.06
CA LEU A 293 -3.80 6.42 -2.54
C LEU A 293 -3.40 7.84 -2.96
N MET A 294 -2.09 8.14 -3.03
CA MET A 294 -1.60 9.41 -3.56
C MET A 294 -1.82 9.52 -5.07
N ASP A 295 -1.76 8.42 -5.84
CA ASP A 295 -2.16 8.43 -7.25
C ASP A 295 -3.63 8.79 -7.38
N ALA A 296 -4.50 8.17 -6.57
CA ALA A 296 -5.92 8.47 -6.55
C ALA A 296 -6.18 9.95 -6.23
N ALA A 297 -5.55 10.48 -5.18
CA ALA A 297 -5.70 11.87 -4.76
C ALA A 297 -5.25 12.86 -5.84
N ALA A 298 -4.09 12.62 -6.46
CA ALA A 298 -3.56 13.44 -7.54
C ALA A 298 -4.47 13.39 -8.78
N LEU A 299 -4.96 12.22 -9.14
CA LEU A 299 -5.86 12.05 -10.29
C LEU A 299 -7.21 12.74 -10.05
N ILE A 300 -7.80 12.61 -8.85
CA ILE A 300 -9.02 13.32 -8.46
C ILE A 300 -8.82 14.83 -8.59
N GLU A 301 -7.71 15.37 -8.08
CA GLU A 301 -7.39 16.80 -8.17
C GLU A 301 -7.33 17.28 -9.62
N VAL A 302 -6.62 16.55 -10.47
CA VAL A 302 -6.44 16.91 -11.88
C VAL A 302 -7.76 16.81 -12.65
N ILE A 303 -8.55 15.75 -12.43
CA ILE A 303 -9.86 15.58 -13.05
C ILE A 303 -10.81 16.69 -12.61
N ARG A 304 -10.95 16.95 -11.31
CA ARG A 304 -11.84 18.01 -10.81
C ARG A 304 -11.51 19.40 -11.33
N ARG A 305 -10.22 19.66 -11.61
CA ARG A 305 -9.76 20.96 -12.12
C ARG A 305 -10.05 21.15 -13.61
N HIS A 306 -10.05 20.07 -14.41
CA HIS A 306 -10.07 20.16 -15.88
C HIS A 306 -11.35 19.60 -16.52
N MET A 307 -12.07 18.72 -15.84
CA MET A 307 -13.30 18.16 -16.37
C MET A 307 -14.51 18.94 -15.89
N VAL A 308 -15.18 19.61 -16.83
CA VAL A 308 -16.45 20.30 -16.56
C VAL A 308 -17.60 19.37 -16.89
N PRO A 309 -18.61 19.20 -16.01
CA PRO A 309 -19.78 18.36 -16.28
C PRO A 309 -20.47 18.79 -17.58
N GLY A 310 -20.82 17.81 -18.41
CA GLY A 310 -21.47 18.05 -19.71
C GLY A 310 -20.54 18.50 -20.85
N SER A 311 -19.26 18.74 -20.59
CA SER A 311 -18.29 18.99 -21.65
C SER A 311 -17.78 17.68 -22.26
N GLU A 312 -17.56 17.67 -23.57
CA GLU A 312 -16.87 16.56 -24.24
C GLU A 312 -15.37 16.59 -23.87
N LEU A 313 -14.85 15.44 -23.44
CA LEU A 313 -13.44 15.26 -23.14
C LEU A 313 -12.66 14.99 -24.43
N GLN A 314 -12.33 16.02 -25.18
CA GLN A 314 -11.65 15.89 -26.48
C GLN A 314 -10.14 15.74 -26.30
N ASP A 315 -9.54 16.49 -25.39
CA ASP A 315 -8.09 16.52 -25.15
C ASP A 315 -7.76 16.01 -23.74
N LEU A 316 -6.85 15.05 -23.65
CA LEU A 316 -6.33 14.48 -22.41
C LEU A 316 -4.94 14.99 -22.03
N ALA A 317 -4.44 16.03 -22.71
CA ALA A 317 -3.12 16.63 -22.43
C ALA A 317 -2.99 17.10 -20.97
N PHE A 318 -4.11 17.43 -20.33
CA PHE A 318 -4.16 17.80 -18.91
C PHE A 318 -3.69 16.67 -17.95
N LEU A 319 -3.69 15.41 -18.41
CA LEU A 319 -3.17 14.29 -17.63
C LEU A 319 -1.64 14.15 -17.68
N ALA A 320 -0.95 14.80 -18.62
CA ALA A 320 0.49 14.68 -18.74
C ALA A 320 1.26 15.20 -17.51
N PRO A 321 0.90 16.31 -16.85
CA PRO A 321 1.49 16.73 -15.59
C PRO A 321 1.30 15.69 -14.47
N TYR A 322 0.10 15.11 -14.37
CA TYR A 322 -0.17 14.00 -13.43
C TYR A 322 0.80 12.84 -13.65
N ALA A 323 0.92 12.38 -14.89
CA ALA A 323 1.77 11.22 -15.19
C ALA A 323 3.25 11.49 -14.85
N ARG A 324 3.77 12.67 -15.17
CA ARG A 324 5.16 13.05 -14.82
C ARG A 324 5.36 13.10 -13.31
N TRP A 325 4.45 13.73 -12.59
CA TRP A 325 4.50 13.85 -11.14
C TRP A 325 4.50 12.47 -10.47
N ARG A 326 3.50 11.63 -10.75
CA ARG A 326 3.37 10.31 -10.11
C ARG A 326 4.50 9.36 -10.51
N LYS A 327 4.98 9.48 -11.75
CA LYS A 327 6.16 8.75 -12.21
C LYS A 327 7.40 9.10 -11.39
N THR A 328 7.65 10.37 -11.16
CA THR A 328 8.80 10.83 -10.38
C THR A 328 8.74 10.30 -8.95
N GLU A 329 7.59 10.41 -8.28
CA GLU A 329 7.39 9.88 -6.92
C GLU A 329 7.61 8.37 -6.84
N ALA A 330 7.05 7.60 -7.79
CA ALA A 330 7.22 6.15 -7.83
C ALA A 330 8.69 5.75 -8.02
N VAL A 331 9.40 6.40 -8.94
CA VAL A 331 10.83 6.13 -9.20
C VAL A 331 11.68 6.48 -7.98
N GLN A 332 11.43 7.62 -7.33
CA GLN A 332 12.14 8.00 -6.11
C GLN A 332 11.92 6.99 -4.98
N LEU A 333 10.68 6.52 -4.80
CA LEU A 333 10.37 5.52 -3.78
C LEU A 333 11.02 4.17 -4.11
N LEU A 334 10.98 3.72 -5.35
CA LEU A 334 11.67 2.50 -5.80
C LEU A 334 13.18 2.59 -5.57
N ALA A 335 13.81 3.72 -5.90
CA ALA A 335 15.24 3.93 -5.67
C ALA A 335 15.58 3.94 -4.17
N ALA A 336 14.73 4.56 -3.33
CA ALA A 336 14.89 4.54 -1.88
C ALA A 336 14.78 3.12 -1.30
N MET A 337 13.81 2.31 -1.78
CA MET A 337 13.62 0.93 -1.35
C MET A 337 14.80 0.03 -1.77
N GLU A 338 15.31 0.21 -2.99
CA GLU A 338 16.49 -0.52 -3.46
C GLU A 338 17.74 -0.14 -2.66
N GLY A 339 17.96 1.14 -2.40
CA GLY A 339 19.05 1.61 -1.52
C GLY A 339 18.92 1.03 -0.10
N PHE A 340 17.72 0.99 0.45
CA PHE A 340 17.45 0.41 1.76
C PHE A 340 17.74 -1.11 1.77
N LYS A 341 17.29 -1.83 0.74
CA LYS A 341 17.59 -3.26 0.56
C LYS A 341 19.11 -3.50 0.53
N GLN A 342 19.85 -2.75 -0.29
CA GLN A 342 21.29 -2.89 -0.41
C GLN A 342 21.99 -2.62 0.92
N LEU A 343 21.52 -1.64 1.68
CA LEU A 343 22.03 -1.34 3.01
C LEU A 343 21.92 -2.53 3.97
N PHE A 344 20.82 -3.32 3.89
CA PHE A 344 20.55 -4.46 4.76
C PHE A 344 20.84 -5.83 4.12
N THR A 345 21.41 -5.87 2.92
CA THR A 345 21.87 -7.13 2.31
C THR A 345 23.01 -7.72 3.13
N PRO A 346 23.02 -9.05 3.39
CA PRO A 346 24.10 -9.71 4.12
C PRO A 346 25.44 -9.40 3.47
N GLY A 347 26.38 -8.88 4.26
CA GLY A 347 27.75 -8.60 3.86
C GLY A 347 28.76 -9.25 4.82
N ASP A 348 30.04 -9.03 4.59
CA ASP A 348 31.11 -9.40 5.51
C ASP A 348 31.01 -8.65 6.85
N GLY A 349 31.86 -9.01 7.82
CA GLY A 349 31.83 -8.39 9.14
C GLY A 349 32.10 -6.89 9.12
N ILE A 350 32.88 -6.40 8.15
CA ILE A 350 33.22 -4.97 8.01
C ILE A 350 32.01 -4.18 7.49
N SER A 351 31.32 -4.67 6.47
CA SER A 351 30.13 -4.02 5.93
C SER A 351 28.97 -4.00 6.95
N ARG A 352 28.84 -5.03 7.78
CA ARG A 352 27.87 -5.07 8.90
C ARG A 352 28.22 -4.02 9.95
N TRP A 353 29.49 -3.92 10.34
CA TRP A 353 29.95 -2.92 11.30
C TRP A 353 29.74 -1.49 10.79
N LEU A 354 30.14 -1.20 9.54
CA LEU A 354 29.91 0.10 8.89
C LEU A 354 28.44 0.49 8.85
N ARG A 355 27.56 -0.46 8.54
CA ARG A 355 26.11 -0.28 8.55
C ARG A 355 25.59 0.05 9.95
N GLY A 356 26.02 -0.72 10.96
CA GLY A 356 25.67 -0.48 12.36
C GLY A 356 26.06 0.93 12.82
N VAL A 357 27.28 1.36 12.48
CA VAL A 357 27.76 2.71 12.75
C VAL A 357 26.93 3.76 11.99
N GLY A 358 26.61 3.50 10.70
CA GLY A 358 25.79 4.41 9.90
C GLY A 358 24.38 4.59 10.47
N ILE A 359 23.71 3.52 10.88
CA ILE A 359 22.38 3.57 11.52
C ILE A 359 22.45 4.28 12.86
N ALA A 360 23.45 3.99 13.69
CA ALA A 360 23.66 4.69 14.96
C ALA A 360 23.92 6.18 14.75
N MET A 361 24.66 6.56 13.72
CA MET A 361 24.84 7.97 13.35
C MET A 361 23.51 8.63 12.96
N VAL A 362 22.70 7.97 12.13
CA VAL A 362 21.36 8.48 11.77
C VAL A 362 20.49 8.64 13.02
N ASP A 363 20.54 7.68 13.95
CA ASP A 363 19.77 7.78 15.20
C ASP A 363 20.19 8.99 16.06
N GLN A 364 21.48 9.32 16.08
CA GLN A 364 22.01 10.49 16.79
C GLN A 364 21.81 11.82 16.03
N MET A 365 21.71 11.78 14.70
CA MET A 365 21.51 12.98 13.88
C MET A 365 20.03 13.38 13.81
N THR A 366 19.54 14.02 14.88
CA THR A 366 18.13 14.43 15.01
C THR A 366 17.54 15.11 13.76
N PRO A 367 18.19 16.06 13.07
CA PRO A 367 17.60 16.70 11.88
C PRO A 367 17.40 15.72 10.73
N LEU A 368 18.37 14.86 10.45
CA LEU A 368 18.27 13.85 9.39
C LEU A 368 17.18 12.84 9.69
N LYS A 369 17.15 12.33 10.92
CA LYS A 369 16.12 11.40 11.41
C LYS A 369 14.73 12.01 11.26
N GLN A 370 14.53 13.25 11.69
CA GLN A 370 13.25 13.95 11.55
C GLN A 370 12.85 14.16 10.09
N GLN A 371 13.79 14.47 9.20
CA GLN A 371 13.51 14.63 7.77
C GLN A 371 13.06 13.31 7.14
N LEU A 372 13.72 12.20 7.46
CA LEU A 372 13.32 10.85 7.01
C LEU A 372 11.93 10.47 7.52
N MET A 373 11.68 10.73 8.82
CA MET A 373 10.36 10.49 9.42
C MET A 373 9.27 11.31 8.74
N ARG A 374 9.48 12.62 8.54
CA ARG A 374 8.49 13.49 7.85
C ARG A 374 8.16 12.97 6.47
N ARG A 375 9.16 12.48 5.73
CA ARG A 375 8.95 11.91 4.40
C ARG A 375 8.15 10.59 4.47
N ALA A 376 8.51 9.68 5.36
CA ALA A 376 7.78 8.41 5.56
C ALA A 376 6.33 8.62 6.02
N MET A 377 6.09 9.62 6.85
CA MET A 377 4.75 10.01 7.33
C MET A 377 3.93 10.76 6.27
N GLY A 378 4.50 11.09 5.12
CA GLY A 378 3.81 11.88 4.09
C GLY A 378 3.58 13.35 4.49
N LEU A 379 4.45 13.92 5.33
CA LEU A 379 4.37 15.32 5.77
C LEU A 379 5.18 16.26 4.87
N THR A 380 5.99 15.73 3.96
CA THR A 380 6.86 16.48 3.05
C THR A 380 6.80 15.92 1.65
N GLY A 381 7.18 16.71 0.68
CA GLY A 381 7.08 16.41 -0.74
C GLY A 381 5.93 17.15 -1.40
N GLU A 382 5.72 16.89 -2.68
CA GLU A 382 4.61 17.46 -3.43
C GLU A 382 3.36 16.61 -3.20
N LEU A 383 2.50 17.05 -2.27
CA LEU A 383 1.28 16.34 -1.89
C LEU A 383 0.06 16.86 -2.67
N PRO A 384 -0.83 15.96 -3.13
CA PRO A 384 -2.15 16.34 -3.66
C PRO A 384 -2.95 17.14 -2.62
N ALA A 385 -3.78 18.08 -3.08
CA ALA A 385 -4.53 18.96 -2.20
C ALA A 385 -5.35 18.21 -1.13
N LEU A 386 -5.97 17.08 -1.51
CA LEU A 386 -6.75 16.24 -0.59
C LEU A 386 -5.91 15.52 0.49
N ALA A 387 -4.59 15.42 0.31
CA ALA A 387 -3.69 14.71 1.21
C ALA A 387 -2.80 15.65 2.04
N ARG A 388 -2.89 16.97 1.83
CA ARG A 388 -2.09 17.95 2.58
C ARG A 388 -2.54 18.01 4.03
N PRO A 389 -1.62 18.04 4.98
CA PRO A 389 -1.93 18.34 6.38
C PRO A 389 -2.66 19.68 6.49
N GLU A 390 -3.52 19.80 7.52
CA GLU A 390 -4.15 21.06 7.90
C GLU A 390 -3.17 21.97 8.63
#